data_9d308e17f67bfde822c2e0e85af603ff
#
_entry.id   9d308e17f67bfde822c2e0e85af603ff
#
_cell.length_a   1.000
_cell.length_b   1.000
_cell.length_c   1.000
_cell.angle_alpha   90.00
_cell.angle_beta   90.00
_cell.angle_gamma   90.00
#
_symmetry.space_group_name_H-M   'P 1'
#
loop_
_entity.id
_entity.type
_entity.pdbx_description
1 polymer ?
#
loop_
_entity_poly.entity_id
_entity_poly.type
_entity_poly.pdbx_seq_one_letter_code
_entity_poly.pdbx_strand_id
1 'polypeptide(L)'
;MRSLFVLLGLAFSAASLTAAPPDIVVFLADDLGWGDCSIHGGRAVPTPRMAELAAEGMTLNRAFVVSPSCAPSRAALLTGLDPMRNGAMLNHARPRQSIRKWPAYFQELGYEVVSFGKVAHYAQVTGYGFDQATHFKYHEDACIDAAVGWLEQRQAQTTPEKPGKPLCLLVGTNWPHVPWPQEGLGDPGSIAIPPHLVDTLEARQALARYHAAVARCDADLGKVREAARRHLGTNHLFLFTGDHGAQFPFGKWNLYDLGVRTPLVAVWPGRIRAGTTSEAMVNWTDILPTCLEAAGGKRVAGLDGSSFLSVLTGKNGQHRERIFLTHSADGDMNRYPIRAVRTGEWKYIRNLDPGAEHHTHIDRGKDAEGDGVRYFRSWVARAASDPEAAALLKRYHQRPAEELYHLAKDPAEQSNLAADPAHRETLAGLRAELDAWMRSQGDRGLETERALRAAKAGQ
;
A
#
# COMPACT_ATOMS: atom_id res chain seq x y z
N MET A 1 51.77 63.62 -16.67
CA MET A 1 50.92 62.66 -17.39
C MET A 1 50.67 61.44 -16.49
N ARG A 2 49.51 61.36 -15.85
CA ARG A 2 49.08 60.27 -15.01
C ARG A 2 48.04 59.46 -15.77
N SER A 3 48.38 58.22 -16.14
CA SER A 3 47.49 57.30 -16.82
C SER A 3 46.57 56.61 -15.79
N LEU A 4 45.26 56.79 -15.97
CA LEU A 4 44.20 56.19 -15.17
C LEU A 4 43.84 54.84 -15.80
N PHE A 5 44.17 53.72 -15.13
CA PHE A 5 43.66 52.38 -15.53
C PHE A 5 42.30 52.18 -14.90
N VAL A 6 41.25 52.07 -15.76
CA VAL A 6 39.92 51.65 -15.36
C VAL A 6 39.86 50.16 -15.48
N LEU A 7 39.79 49.46 -14.35
CA LEU A 7 39.48 48.02 -14.28
C LEU A 7 37.96 47.82 -14.40
N LEU A 8 37.51 47.34 -15.56
CA LEU A 8 36.16 46.86 -15.72
C LEU A 8 36.04 45.46 -15.07
N GLY A 9 35.40 45.38 -13.90
CA GLY A 9 35.05 44.13 -13.24
C GLY A 9 33.85 43.47 -13.95
N LEU A 10 34.08 42.39 -14.69
CA LEU A 10 33.01 41.51 -15.18
C LEU A 10 32.47 40.68 -14.00
N ALA A 11 31.30 41.08 -13.50
CA ALA A 11 30.54 40.29 -12.56
C ALA A 11 29.94 39.08 -13.30
N PHE A 12 30.57 37.94 -13.22
CA PHE A 12 29.95 36.67 -13.61
C PHE A 12 28.85 36.35 -12.59
N SER A 13 27.59 36.58 -12.99
CA SER A 13 26.42 36.07 -12.25
C SER A 13 26.41 34.54 -12.43
N ALA A 14 26.87 33.82 -11.41
CA ALA A 14 26.72 32.38 -11.36
C ALA A 14 25.22 32.09 -11.22
N ALA A 15 24.54 31.89 -12.34
CA ALA A 15 23.22 31.29 -12.34
C ALA A 15 23.38 29.91 -11.69
N SER A 16 22.85 29.75 -10.48
CA SER A 16 22.71 28.42 -9.86
C SER A 16 21.89 27.57 -10.81
N LEU A 17 22.54 26.66 -11.52
CA LEU A 17 21.88 25.60 -12.27
C LEU A 17 21.12 24.75 -11.23
N THR A 18 19.87 25.10 -10.95
CA THR A 18 18.99 24.22 -10.21
C THR A 18 18.87 22.94 -11.02
N ALA A 19 19.28 21.82 -10.43
CA ALA A 19 19.16 20.52 -11.09
C ALA A 19 17.71 20.32 -11.52
N ALA A 20 17.50 19.79 -12.74
CA ALA A 20 16.16 19.50 -13.23
C ALA A 20 15.39 18.62 -12.23
N PRO A 21 14.10 18.91 -11.99
CA PRO A 21 13.29 18.09 -11.11
C PRO A 21 13.27 16.61 -11.60
N PRO A 22 13.28 15.63 -10.70
CA PRO A 22 13.25 14.22 -11.08
C PRO A 22 11.90 13.83 -11.66
N ASP A 23 11.88 12.87 -12.58
CA ASP A 23 10.64 12.16 -12.87
C ASP A 23 10.26 11.28 -11.67
N ILE A 24 8.96 11.11 -11.44
CA ILE A 24 8.40 10.29 -10.36
C ILE A 24 7.65 9.12 -10.98
N VAL A 25 7.97 7.91 -10.59
CA VAL A 25 7.28 6.69 -11.02
C VAL A 25 6.83 5.91 -9.79
N VAL A 26 5.54 5.60 -9.69
CA VAL A 26 4.98 4.78 -8.61
C VAL A 26 4.31 3.55 -9.21
N PHE A 27 4.83 2.37 -8.90
CA PHE A 27 4.24 1.09 -9.29
C PHE A 27 3.48 0.49 -8.09
N LEU A 28 2.20 0.15 -8.31
CA LEU A 28 1.28 -0.33 -7.31
C LEU A 28 0.84 -1.76 -7.62
N ALA A 29 1.13 -2.69 -6.72
CA ALA A 29 0.53 -4.02 -6.72
C ALA A 29 -0.85 -3.99 -6.03
N ASP A 30 -1.68 -5.00 -6.28
CA ASP A 30 -3.03 -5.16 -5.74
C ASP A 30 -3.13 -6.47 -4.95
N ASP A 31 -3.44 -6.40 -3.64
CA ASP A 31 -3.48 -7.56 -2.73
C ASP A 31 -2.11 -8.24 -2.49
N LEU A 32 -1.01 -7.50 -2.46
CA LEU A 32 0.33 -8.04 -2.23
C LEU A 32 0.82 -7.77 -0.81
N GLY A 33 0.89 -8.82 0.00
CA GLY A 33 1.39 -8.75 1.37
C GLY A 33 2.92 -8.65 1.46
N TRP A 34 3.40 -8.12 2.58
CA TRP A 34 4.82 -7.97 2.85
C TRP A 34 5.58 -9.31 2.79
N GLY A 35 5.00 -10.39 3.35
CA GLY A 35 5.63 -11.71 3.41
C GLY A 35 5.62 -12.48 2.08
N ASP A 36 4.92 -11.99 1.06
CA ASP A 36 4.74 -12.68 -0.22
C ASP A 36 5.87 -12.37 -1.23
N CYS A 37 6.83 -11.54 -0.83
CA CYS A 37 7.95 -11.10 -1.65
C CYS A 37 9.28 -11.68 -1.16
N SER A 38 10.17 -12.08 -2.08
CA SER A 38 11.51 -12.58 -1.76
C SER A 38 12.39 -11.54 -1.04
N ILE A 39 12.16 -10.25 -1.27
CA ILE A 39 12.88 -9.12 -0.65
C ILE A 39 12.69 -9.03 0.88
N HIS A 40 11.66 -9.67 1.42
CA HIS A 40 11.38 -9.75 2.86
C HIS A 40 11.51 -11.16 3.42
N GLY A 41 12.26 -12.03 2.73
CA GLY A 41 12.52 -13.41 3.15
C GLY A 41 11.43 -14.40 2.76
N GLY A 42 10.42 -14.00 2.00
CA GLY A 42 9.45 -14.90 1.39
C GLY A 42 10.15 -15.87 0.43
N ARG A 43 10.03 -17.17 0.67
CA ARG A 43 10.69 -18.22 -0.15
C ARG A 43 9.72 -18.98 -1.04
N ALA A 44 8.43 -18.75 -0.84
CA ALA A 44 7.39 -19.50 -1.54
C ALA A 44 7.30 -19.13 -3.04
N VAL A 45 7.60 -17.88 -3.37
CA VAL A 45 7.53 -17.36 -4.75
C VAL A 45 8.85 -16.71 -5.13
N PRO A 46 9.51 -17.15 -6.20
CA PRO A 46 10.61 -16.38 -6.79
C PRO A 46 10.09 -15.05 -7.34
N THR A 47 10.64 -13.93 -6.84
CA THR A 47 10.33 -12.58 -7.32
C THR A 47 11.62 -11.87 -7.72
N PRO A 48 12.26 -12.30 -8.83
CA PRO A 48 13.58 -11.81 -9.25
C PRO A 48 13.59 -10.32 -9.59
N ARG A 49 12.51 -9.77 -10.15
CA ARG A 49 12.43 -8.34 -10.49
C ARG A 49 12.31 -7.45 -9.25
N MET A 50 11.58 -7.90 -8.24
CA MET A 50 11.56 -7.22 -6.93
C MET A 50 12.94 -7.27 -6.27
N ALA A 51 13.65 -8.41 -6.36
CA ALA A 51 15.00 -8.56 -5.84
C ALA A 51 16.02 -7.64 -6.57
N GLU A 52 15.94 -7.56 -7.89
CA GLU A 52 16.75 -6.63 -8.70
C GLU A 52 16.48 -5.17 -8.27
N LEU A 53 15.21 -4.78 -8.11
CA LEU A 53 14.84 -3.44 -7.69
C LEU A 53 15.39 -3.12 -6.28
N ALA A 54 15.30 -4.07 -5.34
CA ALA A 54 15.84 -3.93 -3.99
C ALA A 54 17.37 -3.78 -4.00
N ALA A 55 18.06 -4.49 -4.88
CA ALA A 55 19.51 -4.36 -5.06
C ALA A 55 19.92 -2.98 -5.62
N GLU A 56 19.04 -2.32 -6.39
CA GLU A 56 19.27 -0.98 -6.97
C GLU A 56 18.93 0.18 -6.01
N GLY A 57 18.18 -0.07 -4.93
CA GLY A 57 17.66 0.97 -4.06
C GLY A 57 17.65 0.66 -2.57
N MET A 58 16.66 1.22 -1.89
CA MET A 58 16.41 0.99 -0.46
C MET A 58 15.10 0.22 -0.27
N THR A 59 15.14 -0.86 0.51
CA THR A 59 13.97 -1.59 0.97
C THR A 59 13.56 -1.09 2.35
N LEU A 60 12.29 -0.69 2.51
CA LEU A 60 11.72 -0.30 3.80
C LEU A 60 10.99 -1.51 4.40
N ASN A 61 11.54 -2.06 5.48
CA ASN A 61 11.01 -3.28 6.12
C ASN A 61 9.72 -3.05 6.89
N ARG A 62 9.38 -1.79 7.20
CA ARG A 62 8.23 -1.43 8.04
C ARG A 62 7.35 -0.38 7.37
N ALA A 63 6.85 -0.72 6.18
CA ALA A 63 5.87 0.07 5.44
C ALA A 63 4.45 -0.46 5.68
N PHE A 64 3.51 0.45 5.91
CA PHE A 64 2.13 0.13 6.27
C PHE A 64 1.13 0.94 5.46
N VAL A 65 -0.03 0.37 5.23
CA VAL A 65 -1.21 1.07 4.72
C VAL A 65 -2.12 1.48 5.89
N VAL A 66 -2.96 2.47 5.68
CA VAL A 66 -3.91 2.94 6.71
C VAL A 66 -5.17 2.07 6.80
N SER A 67 -5.46 1.32 5.75
CA SER A 67 -6.64 0.46 5.65
C SER A 67 -6.38 -0.74 4.75
N PRO A 68 -6.80 -1.95 5.15
CA PRO A 68 -6.59 -3.18 4.39
C PRO A 68 -7.68 -3.42 3.34
N SER A 69 -8.05 -2.37 2.61
CA SER A 69 -9.05 -2.41 1.53
C SER A 69 -8.66 -1.46 0.41
N CYS A 70 -8.89 -1.84 -0.85
CA CYS A 70 -8.38 -1.15 -2.03
C CYS A 70 -8.76 0.34 -2.07
N ALA A 71 -10.05 0.69 -1.99
CA ALA A 71 -10.47 2.08 -2.14
C ALA A 71 -9.98 2.98 -0.99
N PRO A 72 -10.11 2.64 0.31
CA PRO A 72 -9.59 3.45 1.40
C PRO A 72 -8.07 3.61 1.36
N SER A 73 -7.33 2.53 1.08
CA SER A 73 -5.87 2.57 1.00
C SER A 73 -5.39 3.47 -0.14
N ARG A 74 -5.91 3.25 -1.35
CA ARG A 74 -5.54 4.04 -2.54
C ARG A 74 -5.98 5.50 -2.44
N ALA A 75 -7.15 5.76 -1.81
CA ALA A 75 -7.58 7.13 -1.50
C ALA A 75 -6.60 7.82 -0.53
N ALA A 76 -6.10 7.10 0.47
CA ALA A 76 -5.12 7.66 1.40
C ALA A 76 -3.78 7.99 0.71
N LEU A 77 -3.26 7.12 -0.16
CA LEU A 77 -2.10 7.39 -1.01
C LEU A 77 -2.30 8.67 -1.83
N LEU A 78 -3.44 8.75 -2.54
CA LEU A 78 -3.70 9.81 -3.53
C LEU A 78 -4.14 11.15 -2.91
N THR A 79 -4.34 11.21 -1.59
CA THR A 79 -4.72 12.43 -0.88
C THR A 79 -3.75 12.83 0.24
N GLY A 80 -2.90 11.89 0.72
CA GLY A 80 -2.07 12.10 1.91
C GLY A 80 -2.87 12.22 3.20
N LEU A 81 -4.14 11.77 3.20
CA LEU A 81 -5.08 11.86 4.33
C LEU A 81 -5.63 10.48 4.69
N ASP A 82 -5.86 10.26 5.98
CA ASP A 82 -6.53 9.07 6.47
C ASP A 82 -7.98 8.96 5.95
N PRO A 83 -8.55 7.75 5.85
CA PRO A 83 -9.87 7.53 5.24
C PRO A 83 -11.00 8.35 5.86
N MET A 84 -10.99 8.58 7.17
CA MET A 84 -11.98 9.43 7.85
C MET A 84 -11.90 10.87 7.35
N ARG A 85 -10.70 11.40 7.17
CA ARG A 85 -10.47 12.77 6.73
C ARG A 85 -10.69 12.96 5.24
N ASN A 86 -10.35 11.98 4.40
CA ASN A 86 -10.61 12.07 2.97
C ASN A 86 -12.04 11.68 2.58
N GLY A 87 -12.76 10.92 3.43
CA GLY A 87 -14.14 10.48 3.23
C GLY A 87 -14.30 9.10 2.60
N ALA A 88 -13.20 8.42 2.25
CA ALA A 88 -13.24 7.09 1.64
C ALA A 88 -13.07 5.97 2.68
N MET A 89 -13.94 5.92 3.69
CA MET A 89 -13.89 4.92 4.76
C MET A 89 -14.33 3.53 4.32
N LEU A 90 -15.30 3.44 3.44
CA LEU A 90 -15.84 2.17 2.94
C LEU A 90 -15.10 1.75 1.67
N ASN A 91 -14.94 0.45 1.45
CA ASN A 91 -14.49 0.01 0.14
C ASN A 91 -15.50 0.44 -0.94
N HIS A 92 -15.01 0.77 -2.13
CA HIS A 92 -15.74 1.42 -3.23
C HIS A 92 -16.12 2.90 -3.00
N ALA A 93 -15.87 3.49 -1.81
CA ALA A 93 -16.06 4.93 -1.59
C ALA A 93 -15.00 5.76 -2.34
N ARG A 94 -15.30 7.04 -2.53
CA ARG A 94 -14.41 8.03 -3.15
C ARG A 94 -14.03 9.12 -2.15
N PRO A 95 -12.85 9.71 -2.24
CA PRO A 95 -12.56 10.94 -1.51
C PRO A 95 -13.59 12.03 -1.85
N ARG A 96 -13.94 12.86 -0.86
CA ARG A 96 -14.81 14.02 -1.10
C ARG A 96 -14.23 14.90 -2.21
N GLN A 97 -15.11 15.53 -3.01
CA GLN A 97 -14.68 16.38 -4.14
C GLN A 97 -13.79 17.55 -3.69
N SER A 98 -14.07 18.13 -2.51
CA SER A 98 -13.30 19.23 -1.94
C SER A 98 -11.87 18.86 -1.54
N ILE A 99 -11.54 17.57 -1.43
CA ILE A 99 -10.21 17.12 -1.08
C ILE A 99 -9.30 17.24 -2.30
N ARG A 100 -8.18 17.94 -2.13
CA ARG A 100 -7.13 18.01 -3.13
C ARG A 100 -6.46 16.66 -3.30
N LYS A 101 -6.22 16.25 -4.54
CA LYS A 101 -5.73 14.92 -4.90
C LYS A 101 -4.35 15.01 -5.54
N TRP A 102 -3.63 13.91 -5.56
CA TRP A 102 -2.27 13.75 -6.06
C TRP A 102 -1.98 14.54 -7.35
N PRO A 103 -2.77 14.44 -8.45
CA PRO A 103 -2.43 15.13 -9.68
C PRO A 103 -2.34 16.65 -9.52
N ALA A 104 -3.28 17.25 -8.79
CA ALA A 104 -3.31 18.71 -8.63
C ALA A 104 -2.06 19.29 -7.93
N TYR A 105 -1.42 18.51 -7.04
CA TYR A 105 -0.17 18.92 -6.40
C TYR A 105 1.00 18.94 -7.38
N PHE A 106 1.11 17.90 -8.22
CA PHE A 106 2.21 17.79 -9.18
C PHE A 106 2.04 18.71 -10.40
N GLN A 107 0.80 18.89 -10.86
CA GLN A 107 0.48 19.85 -11.94
C GLN A 107 0.86 21.29 -11.56
N GLU A 108 0.67 21.68 -10.28
CA GLU A 108 1.12 22.99 -9.77
C GLU A 108 2.65 23.14 -9.79
N LEU A 109 3.40 22.03 -9.68
CA LEU A 109 4.85 22.01 -9.85
C LEU A 109 5.29 21.91 -11.32
N GLY A 110 4.35 21.93 -12.26
CA GLY A 110 4.62 21.87 -13.70
C GLY A 110 4.80 20.46 -14.28
N TYR A 111 4.49 19.42 -13.53
CA TYR A 111 4.56 18.03 -14.00
C TYR A 111 3.43 17.69 -14.96
N GLU A 112 3.72 16.78 -15.89
CA GLU A 112 2.72 15.97 -16.56
C GLU A 112 2.39 14.76 -15.65
N VAL A 113 1.09 14.59 -15.33
CA VAL A 113 0.66 13.58 -14.33
C VAL A 113 -0.24 12.55 -14.97
N VAL A 114 0.26 11.32 -15.11
CA VAL A 114 -0.36 10.26 -15.92
C VAL A 114 -0.57 9.00 -15.09
N SER A 115 -1.64 8.25 -15.37
CA SER A 115 -1.92 6.99 -14.70
C SER A 115 -2.39 5.90 -15.66
N PHE A 116 -1.94 4.66 -15.39
CA PHE A 116 -2.36 3.45 -16.09
C PHE A 116 -2.79 2.37 -15.11
N GLY A 117 -3.90 1.70 -15.41
CA GLY A 117 -4.42 0.57 -14.64
C GLY A 117 -5.02 0.95 -13.29
N LYS A 118 -4.88 0.06 -12.30
CA LYS A 118 -5.52 0.20 -10.98
C LYS A 118 -4.73 1.11 -10.04
N VAL A 119 -4.69 2.40 -10.32
CA VAL A 119 -4.06 3.42 -9.45
C VAL A 119 -5.03 3.87 -8.36
N ALA A 120 -6.27 4.16 -8.70
CA ALA A 120 -7.39 4.29 -7.76
C ALA A 120 -8.25 3.02 -7.83
N HIS A 121 -9.39 3.01 -7.14
CA HIS A 121 -10.28 1.86 -7.17
C HIS A 121 -11.03 1.80 -8.52
N TYR A 122 -10.51 1.00 -9.47
CA TYR A 122 -11.03 0.81 -10.84
C TYR A 122 -11.25 2.15 -11.57
N ALA A 123 -12.39 2.29 -12.25
CA ALA A 123 -12.76 3.47 -13.02
C ALA A 123 -12.78 4.79 -12.21
N GLN A 124 -12.67 4.73 -10.89
CA GLN A 124 -12.60 5.94 -10.06
C GLN A 124 -11.40 6.83 -10.42
N VAL A 125 -10.33 6.27 -10.98
CA VAL A 125 -9.12 6.99 -11.36
C VAL A 125 -9.42 8.17 -12.29
N THR A 126 -10.42 8.06 -13.15
CA THR A 126 -10.82 9.13 -14.09
C THR A 126 -11.33 10.40 -13.40
N GLY A 127 -11.77 10.28 -12.14
CA GLY A 127 -12.24 11.42 -11.31
C GLY A 127 -11.16 12.05 -10.41
N TYR A 128 -9.90 11.65 -10.54
CA TYR A 128 -8.82 12.18 -9.68
C TYR A 128 -8.10 13.39 -10.27
N GLY A 129 -8.29 13.69 -11.57
CA GLY A 129 -7.72 14.86 -12.24
C GLY A 129 -6.34 14.66 -12.86
N PHE A 130 -5.98 13.42 -13.22
CA PHE A 130 -4.78 13.14 -14.04
C PHE A 130 -4.90 13.81 -15.40
N ASP A 131 -3.78 14.23 -16.00
CA ASP A 131 -3.73 14.75 -17.38
C ASP A 131 -4.14 13.65 -18.37
N GLN A 132 -3.74 12.40 -18.06
CA GLN A 132 -4.22 11.20 -18.72
C GLN A 132 -4.45 10.10 -17.67
N ALA A 133 -5.65 9.51 -17.67
CA ALA A 133 -5.99 8.36 -16.84
C ALA A 133 -6.52 7.23 -17.73
N THR A 134 -5.75 6.16 -17.85
CA THR A 134 -6.14 4.99 -18.64
C THR A 134 -6.53 3.89 -17.69
N HIS A 135 -7.81 3.55 -17.69
CA HIS A 135 -8.40 2.48 -16.88
C HIS A 135 -8.73 1.30 -17.79
N PHE A 136 -8.39 0.12 -17.33
CA PHE A 136 -8.69 -1.15 -17.98
C PHE A 136 -9.69 -1.93 -17.15
N LYS A 137 -10.33 -2.89 -17.77
CA LYS A 137 -11.14 -3.87 -17.06
C LYS A 137 -10.25 -4.72 -16.13
N TYR A 138 -10.91 -5.45 -15.31
CA TYR A 138 -10.34 -6.35 -14.33
C TYR A 138 -9.39 -7.38 -14.97
N HIS A 139 -8.18 -7.56 -14.40
CA HIS A 139 -7.13 -8.49 -14.84
C HIS A 139 -6.66 -8.37 -16.30
N GLU A 140 -6.59 -7.16 -16.82
CA GLU A 140 -5.98 -6.94 -18.11
C GLU A 140 -4.51 -6.55 -17.95
N ASP A 141 -3.60 -7.40 -18.46
CA ASP A 141 -2.16 -7.09 -18.54
C ASP A 141 -1.89 -5.92 -19.51
N ALA A 142 -2.85 -5.60 -20.34
CA ALA A 142 -2.82 -4.47 -21.28
C ALA A 142 -2.49 -3.11 -20.64
N CYS A 143 -2.76 -2.93 -19.33
CA CYS A 143 -2.41 -1.70 -18.64
C CYS A 143 -0.89 -1.48 -18.53
N ILE A 144 -0.12 -2.55 -18.40
CA ILE A 144 1.33 -2.51 -18.32
C ILE A 144 1.93 -2.23 -19.70
N ASP A 145 1.45 -2.94 -20.72
CA ASP A 145 1.90 -2.74 -22.10
C ASP A 145 1.55 -1.32 -22.59
N ALA A 146 0.38 -0.79 -22.20
CA ALA A 146 -0.01 0.58 -22.51
C ALA A 146 0.90 1.62 -21.81
N ALA A 147 1.28 1.41 -20.54
CA ALA A 147 2.20 2.29 -19.82
C ALA A 147 3.59 2.29 -20.47
N VAL A 148 4.10 1.12 -20.84
CA VAL A 148 5.38 0.97 -21.54
C VAL A 148 5.35 1.67 -22.90
N GLY A 149 4.36 1.37 -23.74
CA GLY A 149 4.23 2.00 -25.06
C GLY A 149 4.02 3.52 -24.99
N TRP A 150 3.35 4.02 -23.95
CA TRP A 150 3.21 5.46 -23.73
C TRP A 150 4.57 6.12 -23.40
N LEU A 151 5.38 5.50 -22.54
CA LEU A 151 6.75 6.00 -22.24
C LEU A 151 7.63 6.07 -23.50
N GLU A 152 7.56 5.05 -24.37
CA GLU A 152 8.28 5.02 -25.64
C GLU A 152 7.85 6.17 -26.57
N GLN A 153 6.54 6.36 -26.73
CA GLN A 153 5.99 7.43 -27.57
C GLN A 153 6.33 8.82 -27.01
N ARG A 154 6.26 9.01 -25.69
CA ARG A 154 6.61 10.27 -25.04
C ARG A 154 8.07 10.63 -25.29
N GLN A 155 8.99 9.69 -25.16
CA GLN A 155 10.41 9.92 -25.44
C GLN A 155 10.64 10.32 -26.89
N ALA A 156 9.98 9.67 -27.84
CA ALA A 156 10.10 10.00 -29.27
C ALA A 156 9.61 11.43 -29.61
N GLN A 157 8.75 12.03 -28.78
CA GLN A 157 8.25 13.39 -28.95
C GLN A 157 9.08 14.46 -28.21
N THR A 158 10.05 14.04 -27.40
CA THR A 158 10.91 14.91 -26.60
C THR A 158 12.24 15.10 -27.32
N THR A 159 12.61 16.36 -27.60
CA THR A 159 13.90 16.72 -28.19
C THR A 159 14.63 17.73 -27.33
N PRO A 160 15.95 17.97 -27.54
CA PRO A 160 16.68 19.00 -26.82
C PRO A 160 16.06 20.40 -26.98
N GLU A 161 15.46 20.68 -28.15
CA GLU A 161 14.81 21.97 -28.46
C GLU A 161 13.40 22.06 -27.86
N LYS A 162 12.76 20.89 -27.59
CA LYS A 162 11.45 20.79 -26.98
C LYS A 162 11.50 19.78 -25.81
N PRO A 163 12.12 20.18 -24.69
CA PRO A 163 12.15 19.33 -23.52
C PRO A 163 10.73 19.10 -22.98
N GLY A 164 10.41 17.84 -22.66
CA GLY A 164 9.12 17.50 -22.02
C GLY A 164 9.02 18.11 -20.63
N LYS A 165 7.78 18.24 -20.12
CA LYS A 165 7.56 18.51 -18.70
C LYS A 165 8.15 17.37 -17.85
N PRO A 166 8.54 17.59 -16.59
CA PRO A 166 8.85 16.48 -15.70
C PRO A 166 7.61 15.58 -15.56
N LEU A 167 7.82 14.28 -15.42
CA LEU A 167 6.76 13.28 -15.43
C LEU A 167 6.45 12.79 -14.00
N CYS A 168 5.16 12.67 -13.68
CA CYS A 168 4.68 11.91 -12.54
C CYS A 168 3.76 10.79 -13.05
N LEU A 169 4.30 9.57 -13.13
CA LEU A 169 3.63 8.39 -13.66
C LEU A 169 3.24 7.44 -12.53
N LEU A 170 1.97 7.09 -12.46
CA LEU A 170 1.47 6.04 -11.57
C LEU A 170 0.97 4.86 -12.40
N VAL A 171 1.45 3.67 -12.11
CA VAL A 171 1.06 2.42 -12.78
C VAL A 171 0.56 1.43 -11.74
N GLY A 172 -0.65 0.92 -11.92
CA GLY A 172 -1.24 -0.08 -11.04
C GLY A 172 -1.57 -1.36 -11.80
N THR A 173 -0.92 -2.48 -11.43
CA THR A 173 -1.36 -3.80 -11.89
C THR A 173 -2.56 -4.28 -11.10
N ASN A 174 -3.31 -5.27 -11.61
CA ASN A 174 -4.34 -5.98 -10.85
C ASN A 174 -3.79 -7.23 -10.14
N TRP A 175 -2.53 -7.59 -10.36
CA TRP A 175 -1.91 -8.72 -9.70
C TRP A 175 -1.34 -8.34 -8.33
N PRO A 176 -1.42 -9.26 -7.35
CA PRO A 176 -2.02 -10.61 -7.34
C PRO A 176 -3.48 -10.71 -6.87
N HIS A 177 -4.33 -9.71 -7.07
CA HIS A 177 -5.76 -9.74 -6.72
C HIS A 177 -6.49 -10.91 -7.42
N VAL A 178 -7.54 -11.45 -6.80
CA VAL A 178 -8.43 -12.47 -7.40
C VAL A 178 -9.18 -11.93 -8.63
N PRO A 179 -9.61 -12.78 -9.61
CA PRO A 179 -9.41 -14.22 -9.68
C PRO A 179 -7.97 -14.58 -10.05
N TRP A 180 -7.42 -15.56 -9.35
CA TRP A 180 -6.06 -16.01 -9.61
C TRP A 180 -5.97 -16.86 -10.90
N PRO A 181 -4.75 -17.01 -11.48
CA PRO A 181 -4.55 -17.90 -12.60
C PRO A 181 -5.07 -19.32 -12.32
N GLN A 182 -5.61 -19.99 -13.33
CA GLN A 182 -6.11 -21.36 -13.16
C GLN A 182 -4.98 -22.34 -12.84
N GLU A 183 -3.83 -22.15 -13.49
CA GLU A 183 -2.62 -22.91 -13.21
C GLU A 183 -1.85 -22.26 -12.04
N GLY A 184 -1.56 -23.05 -11.02
CA GLY A 184 -0.76 -22.65 -9.87
C GLY A 184 0.73 -22.71 -10.15
N LEU A 185 1.52 -22.04 -9.31
CA LEU A 185 2.98 -22.11 -9.32
C LEU A 185 3.45 -23.24 -8.39
N GLY A 186 4.13 -24.25 -8.94
CA GLY A 186 4.67 -25.39 -8.20
C GLY A 186 3.62 -26.46 -7.87
N ASP A 187 4.08 -27.52 -7.18
CA ASP A 187 3.23 -28.59 -6.71
C ASP A 187 2.52 -28.19 -5.40
N PRO A 188 1.19 -28.17 -5.35
CA PRO A 188 0.45 -27.86 -4.12
C PRO A 188 0.85 -28.73 -2.92
N GLY A 189 1.23 -30.01 -3.15
CA GLY A 189 1.68 -30.93 -2.11
C GLY A 189 2.93 -30.47 -1.37
N SER A 190 3.80 -29.69 -2.03
CA SER A 190 5.05 -29.19 -1.48
C SER A 190 4.95 -27.79 -0.84
N ILE A 191 3.81 -27.10 -0.98
CA ILE A 191 3.64 -25.74 -0.45
C ILE A 191 3.51 -25.79 1.09
N ALA A 192 4.37 -25.06 1.77
CA ALA A 192 4.25 -24.86 3.21
C ALA A 192 3.02 -23.98 3.53
N ILE A 193 2.16 -24.50 4.41
CA ILE A 193 0.98 -23.74 4.88
C ILE A 193 1.41 -22.79 6.00
N PRO A 194 1.12 -21.49 5.88
CA PRO A 194 1.32 -20.53 6.97
C PRO A 194 0.46 -20.89 8.20
N PRO A 195 0.91 -20.57 9.43
CA PRO A 195 0.25 -21.00 10.66
C PRO A 195 -1.14 -20.37 10.90
N HIS A 196 -1.50 -19.36 10.14
CA HIS A 196 -2.82 -18.72 10.17
C HIS A 196 -3.82 -19.34 9.17
N LEU A 197 -3.42 -20.37 8.44
CA LEU A 197 -4.27 -21.10 7.50
C LEU A 197 -4.46 -22.56 7.94
N VAL A 198 -5.62 -23.13 7.62
CA VAL A 198 -5.88 -24.57 7.82
C VAL A 198 -5.28 -25.35 6.66
N ASP A 199 -4.51 -26.39 6.98
CA ASP A 199 -3.88 -27.25 5.98
C ASP A 199 -4.90 -28.19 5.33
N THR A 200 -5.32 -27.83 4.13
CA THR A 200 -6.16 -28.63 3.24
C THR A 200 -5.60 -28.60 1.82
N LEU A 201 -5.96 -29.56 0.99
CA LEU A 201 -5.53 -29.58 -0.40
C LEU A 201 -6.00 -28.33 -1.14
N GLU A 202 -7.23 -27.89 -0.90
CA GLU A 202 -7.82 -26.71 -1.50
C GLU A 202 -7.08 -25.42 -1.07
N ALA A 203 -6.65 -25.32 0.18
CA ALA A 203 -5.84 -24.20 0.66
C ALA A 203 -4.46 -24.16 -0.03
N ARG A 204 -3.81 -25.31 -0.19
CA ARG A 204 -2.55 -25.45 -0.92
C ARG A 204 -2.69 -25.09 -2.40
N GLN A 205 -3.79 -25.53 -3.05
CA GLN A 205 -4.11 -25.16 -4.42
C GLN A 205 -4.36 -23.66 -4.57
N ALA A 206 -5.09 -23.05 -3.64
CA ALA A 206 -5.32 -21.60 -3.61
C ALA A 206 -4.01 -20.82 -3.46
N LEU A 207 -3.12 -21.26 -2.57
CA LEU A 207 -1.78 -20.67 -2.44
C LEU A 207 -0.94 -20.83 -3.71
N ALA A 208 -0.94 -21.99 -4.36
CA ALA A 208 -0.24 -22.20 -5.63
C ALA A 208 -0.71 -21.20 -6.70
N ARG A 209 -2.02 -20.98 -6.80
CA ARG A 209 -2.61 -20.01 -7.74
C ARG A 209 -2.29 -18.55 -7.38
N TYR A 210 -2.32 -18.22 -6.10
CA TYR A 210 -1.87 -16.92 -5.61
C TYR A 210 -0.37 -16.68 -5.90
N HIS A 211 0.48 -17.70 -5.71
CA HIS A 211 1.90 -17.61 -6.05
C HIS A 211 2.12 -17.35 -7.54
N ALA A 212 1.31 -17.96 -8.42
CA ALA A 212 1.35 -17.66 -9.86
C ALA A 212 0.96 -16.20 -10.15
N ALA A 213 -0.02 -15.66 -9.42
CA ALA A 213 -0.41 -14.25 -9.54
C ALA A 213 0.70 -13.30 -9.04
N VAL A 214 1.39 -13.64 -7.95
CA VAL A 214 2.57 -12.86 -7.46
C VAL A 214 3.70 -12.86 -8.50
N ALA A 215 3.96 -14.00 -9.15
CA ALA A 215 4.96 -14.08 -10.22
C ALA A 215 4.61 -13.19 -11.42
N ARG A 216 3.32 -13.05 -11.77
CA ARG A 216 2.85 -12.09 -12.79
C ARG A 216 3.08 -10.65 -12.36
N CYS A 217 2.77 -10.31 -11.11
CA CYS A 217 3.05 -8.99 -10.54
C CYS A 217 4.54 -8.63 -10.64
N ASP A 218 5.43 -9.58 -10.32
CA ASP A 218 6.87 -9.41 -10.43
C ASP A 218 7.31 -9.14 -11.88
N ALA A 219 6.76 -9.88 -12.84
CA ALA A 219 7.04 -9.67 -14.27
C ALA A 219 6.56 -8.28 -14.74
N ASP A 220 5.37 -7.84 -14.33
CA ASP A 220 4.82 -6.52 -14.63
C ASP A 220 5.71 -5.39 -14.07
N LEU A 221 6.15 -5.52 -12.82
CA LEU A 221 7.12 -4.60 -12.22
C LEU A 221 8.40 -4.50 -13.07
N GLY A 222 8.92 -5.65 -13.51
CA GLY A 222 10.11 -5.71 -14.37
C GLY A 222 9.94 -4.93 -15.66
N LYS A 223 8.82 -5.10 -16.37
CA LYS A 223 8.51 -4.37 -17.61
C LYS A 223 8.50 -2.85 -17.40
N VAL A 224 7.78 -2.37 -16.38
CA VAL A 224 7.66 -0.93 -16.09
C VAL A 224 9.00 -0.35 -15.62
N ARG A 225 9.75 -1.09 -14.77
CA ARG A 225 11.08 -0.66 -14.32
C ARG A 225 12.05 -0.52 -15.47
N GLU A 226 12.09 -1.48 -16.39
CA GLU A 226 12.98 -1.45 -17.57
C GLU A 226 12.60 -0.28 -18.50
N ALA A 227 11.31 -0.05 -18.74
CA ALA A 227 10.85 1.08 -19.53
C ALA A 227 11.24 2.43 -18.88
N ALA A 228 11.06 2.57 -17.56
CA ALA A 228 11.48 3.76 -16.85
C ALA A 228 12.98 4.02 -16.96
N ARG A 229 13.82 2.99 -16.79
CA ARG A 229 15.29 3.12 -16.98
C ARG A 229 15.66 3.57 -18.38
N ARG A 230 15.02 2.99 -19.39
CA ARG A 230 15.32 3.26 -20.81
C ARG A 230 14.89 4.66 -21.23
N HIS A 231 13.74 5.13 -20.77
CA HIS A 231 13.10 6.32 -21.32
C HIS A 231 13.19 7.56 -20.43
N LEU A 232 13.47 7.43 -19.12
CA LEU A 232 13.57 8.56 -18.17
C LEU A 232 15.02 8.85 -17.72
N GLY A 233 15.98 8.00 -18.11
CA GLY A 233 17.37 8.15 -17.67
C GLY A 233 17.56 7.89 -16.18
N THR A 234 18.55 8.59 -15.56
CA THR A 234 18.94 8.32 -14.16
C THR A 234 18.28 9.25 -13.15
N ASN A 235 17.74 10.41 -13.57
CA ASN A 235 17.11 11.35 -12.64
C ASN A 235 15.61 11.06 -12.45
N HIS A 236 15.28 9.87 -11.96
CA HIS A 236 13.91 9.53 -11.59
C HIS A 236 13.86 8.80 -10.24
N LEU A 237 12.85 9.13 -9.44
CA LEU A 237 12.47 8.38 -8.24
C LEU A 237 11.45 7.31 -8.64
N PHE A 238 11.81 6.04 -8.46
CA PHE A 238 10.93 4.91 -8.69
C PHE A 238 10.53 4.30 -7.34
N LEU A 239 9.22 4.17 -7.09
CA LEU A 239 8.66 3.52 -5.92
C LEU A 239 7.87 2.28 -6.34
N PHE A 240 8.07 1.17 -5.63
CA PHE A 240 7.26 -0.05 -5.71
C PHE A 240 6.60 -0.32 -4.36
N THR A 241 5.29 -0.60 -4.35
CA THR A 241 4.55 -0.95 -3.12
C THR A 241 3.27 -1.72 -3.42
N GLY A 242 2.69 -2.40 -2.40
CA GLY A 242 1.39 -3.07 -2.48
C GLY A 242 0.31 -2.29 -1.71
N ASP A 243 -0.95 -2.32 -2.14
CA ASP A 243 -2.02 -1.53 -1.55
C ASP A 243 -2.58 -2.09 -0.23
N HIS A 244 -2.42 -3.35 0.04
CA HIS A 244 -2.65 -4.08 1.30
C HIS A 244 -2.25 -5.56 1.14
N GLY A 245 -2.45 -6.35 2.20
CA GLY A 245 -2.14 -7.77 2.19
C GLY A 245 -3.09 -8.63 1.36
N ALA A 246 -2.70 -9.89 1.17
CA ALA A 246 -3.39 -10.87 0.34
C ALA A 246 -4.82 -11.18 0.81
N GLN A 247 -5.68 -11.62 -0.13
CA GLN A 247 -7.06 -12.03 0.14
C GLN A 247 -7.11 -13.44 0.76
N PHE A 248 -6.41 -13.59 1.89
CA PHE A 248 -6.50 -14.77 2.75
C PHE A 248 -7.03 -14.38 4.13
N PRO A 249 -7.54 -15.34 4.94
CA PRO A 249 -7.95 -15.10 6.31
C PRO A 249 -6.85 -14.36 7.11
N PHE A 250 -7.26 -13.37 7.91
CA PHE A 250 -6.38 -12.49 8.67
C PHE A 250 -5.52 -11.51 7.85
N GLY A 251 -5.53 -11.60 6.51
CA GLY A 251 -4.93 -10.65 5.58
C GLY A 251 -5.86 -9.47 5.24
N LYS A 252 -6.22 -9.31 3.96
CA LYS A 252 -7.17 -8.28 3.47
C LYS A 252 -8.38 -8.13 4.40
N TRP A 253 -8.85 -6.89 4.61
CA TRP A 253 -9.93 -6.48 5.53
C TRP A 253 -9.61 -6.62 7.02
N ASN A 254 -8.39 -6.97 7.40
CA ASN A 254 -7.97 -7.13 8.79
C ASN A 254 -6.81 -6.21 9.15
N LEU A 255 -6.74 -5.77 10.42
CA LEU A 255 -5.69 -4.85 10.88
C LEU A 255 -4.45 -5.56 11.42
N TYR A 256 -4.33 -6.86 11.25
CA TYR A 256 -3.08 -7.60 11.49
C TYR A 256 -2.00 -7.20 10.48
N ASP A 257 -0.71 -7.39 10.81
CA ASP A 257 0.39 -7.08 9.88
C ASP A 257 0.23 -7.81 8.53
N LEU A 258 -0.39 -8.99 8.51
CA LEU A 258 -0.76 -9.71 7.29
C LEU A 258 -1.65 -8.90 6.34
N GLY A 259 -2.49 -8.00 6.88
CA GLY A 259 -3.40 -7.18 6.09
C GLY A 259 -2.86 -5.79 5.79
N VAL A 260 -2.03 -5.22 6.67
CA VAL A 260 -1.66 -3.80 6.61
C VAL A 260 -0.19 -3.53 6.33
N ARG A 261 0.69 -4.52 6.48
CA ARG A 261 2.11 -4.40 6.16
C ARG A 261 2.35 -4.79 4.71
N THR A 262 2.98 -3.91 3.93
CA THR A 262 3.17 -4.08 2.49
C THR A 262 4.64 -3.88 2.11
N PRO A 263 5.11 -4.43 0.98
CA PRO A 263 6.44 -4.13 0.49
C PRO A 263 6.55 -2.65 0.11
N LEU A 264 7.73 -2.06 0.29
CA LEU A 264 8.06 -0.75 -0.22
C LEU A 264 9.55 -0.70 -0.58
N VAL A 265 9.85 -0.43 -1.84
CA VAL A 265 11.21 -0.23 -2.35
C VAL A 265 11.27 1.11 -3.06
N ALA A 266 12.34 1.87 -2.80
CA ALA A 266 12.60 3.15 -3.44
C ALA A 266 13.96 3.14 -4.14
N VAL A 267 13.98 3.55 -5.41
CA VAL A 267 15.20 3.66 -6.24
C VAL A 267 15.30 5.08 -6.79
N TRP A 268 16.42 5.74 -6.54
CA TRP A 268 16.77 7.01 -7.16
C TRP A 268 18.29 7.05 -7.35
N PRO A 269 18.78 6.75 -8.55
CA PRO A 269 20.20 6.68 -8.81
C PRO A 269 20.95 7.95 -8.39
N GLY A 270 22.06 7.79 -7.66
CA GLY A 270 22.84 8.90 -7.13
C GLY A 270 22.24 9.66 -5.93
N ARG A 271 21.02 9.33 -5.50
CA ARG A 271 20.35 9.95 -4.33
C ARG A 271 20.03 8.96 -3.23
N ILE A 272 19.61 7.75 -3.59
CA ILE A 272 19.36 6.63 -2.66
C ILE A 272 20.49 5.62 -2.82
N ARG A 273 21.08 5.21 -1.69
CA ARG A 273 22.15 4.22 -1.71
C ARG A 273 21.59 2.84 -2.05
N ALA A 274 22.14 2.24 -3.09
CA ALA A 274 21.74 0.92 -3.58
C ALA A 274 22.00 -0.20 -2.56
N GLY A 275 21.15 -1.22 -2.54
CA GLY A 275 21.25 -2.41 -1.71
C GLY A 275 21.11 -2.15 -0.20
N THR A 276 20.45 -1.05 0.21
CA THR A 276 20.24 -0.72 1.62
C THR A 276 18.84 -1.11 2.12
N THR A 277 18.72 -1.26 3.44
CA THR A 277 17.44 -1.48 4.11
C THR A 277 17.22 -0.43 5.19
N SER A 278 15.96 -0.18 5.54
CA SER A 278 15.56 0.72 6.62
C SER A 278 14.47 0.10 7.48
N GLU A 279 14.64 0.26 8.81
CA GLU A 279 13.65 -0.11 9.83
C GLU A 279 12.73 1.07 10.23
N ALA A 280 12.82 2.21 9.56
CA ALA A 280 11.92 3.33 9.77
C ALA A 280 10.48 2.91 9.43
N MET A 281 9.54 3.16 10.34
CA MET A 281 8.13 2.95 10.08
C MET A 281 7.61 4.06 9.18
N VAL A 282 6.96 3.69 8.07
CA VAL A 282 6.34 4.62 7.12
C VAL A 282 4.90 4.18 6.83
N ASN A 283 4.08 5.14 6.44
CA ASN A 283 2.68 4.91 6.09
C ASN A 283 2.43 5.35 4.63
N TRP A 284 1.45 4.78 3.99
CA TRP A 284 1.07 5.15 2.62
C TRP A 284 0.67 6.63 2.46
N THR A 285 0.12 7.25 3.50
CA THR A 285 -0.12 8.71 3.52
C THR A 285 1.17 9.54 3.38
N ASP A 286 2.34 8.97 3.71
CA ASP A 286 3.64 9.63 3.65
C ASP A 286 4.22 9.67 2.24
N ILE A 287 3.74 8.82 1.33
CA ILE A 287 4.29 8.71 -0.04
C ILE A 287 4.06 10.01 -0.83
N LEU A 288 2.85 10.58 -0.78
CA LEU A 288 2.55 11.84 -1.45
C LEU A 288 3.49 12.97 -1.02
N PRO A 289 3.62 13.34 0.26
CA PRO A 289 4.53 14.41 0.68
C PRO A 289 6.01 14.07 0.41
N THR A 290 6.40 12.80 0.40
CA THR A 290 7.77 12.39 0.04
C THR A 290 8.07 12.64 -1.43
N CYS A 291 7.17 12.25 -2.32
CA CYS A 291 7.31 12.51 -3.75
C CYS A 291 7.25 14.00 -4.07
N LEU A 292 6.42 14.78 -3.36
CA LEU A 292 6.38 16.23 -3.50
C LEU A 292 7.69 16.89 -3.09
N GLU A 293 8.27 16.50 -1.96
CA GLU A 293 9.58 17.01 -1.52
C GLU A 293 10.69 16.62 -2.51
N ALA A 294 10.69 15.37 -3.02
CA ALA A 294 11.62 14.93 -4.06
C ALA A 294 11.51 15.76 -5.34
N ALA A 295 10.29 16.17 -5.71
CA ALA A 295 10.00 17.06 -6.84
C ALA A 295 10.35 18.55 -6.59
N GLY A 296 10.90 18.88 -5.41
CA GLY A 296 11.20 20.26 -5.03
C GLY A 296 9.99 21.07 -4.54
N GLY A 297 8.86 20.41 -4.30
CA GLY A 297 7.66 21.04 -3.74
C GLY A 297 7.81 21.40 -2.27
N LYS A 298 7.04 22.38 -1.83
CA LYS A 298 7.00 22.83 -0.43
C LYS A 298 6.18 21.84 0.41
N ARG A 299 6.48 21.79 1.71
CA ARG A 299 5.66 21.05 2.68
C ARG A 299 4.20 21.53 2.62
N VAL A 300 3.29 20.59 2.46
CA VAL A 300 1.85 20.83 2.45
C VAL A 300 1.32 20.70 3.87
N ALA A 301 0.71 21.76 4.39
CA ALA A 301 0.06 21.74 5.69
C ALA A 301 -1.25 20.95 5.64
N GLY A 302 -1.61 20.32 6.76
CA GLY A 302 -2.90 19.64 6.92
C GLY A 302 -2.98 18.22 6.33
N LEU A 303 -1.91 17.67 5.76
CA LEU A 303 -1.83 16.23 5.46
C LEU A 303 -1.66 15.43 6.76
N ASP A 304 -2.12 14.17 6.76
CA ASP A 304 -1.81 13.20 7.82
C ASP A 304 -0.44 12.55 7.56
N GLY A 305 -0.03 12.54 6.30
CA GLY A 305 1.29 12.12 5.87
C GLY A 305 2.37 13.16 6.11
N SER A 306 3.60 12.70 6.28
CA SER A 306 4.81 13.51 6.30
C SER A 306 5.91 12.86 5.44
N SER A 307 6.80 13.68 4.89
CA SER A 307 7.86 13.15 4.02
C SER A 307 8.90 12.34 4.78
N PHE A 308 9.25 11.17 4.24
CA PHE A 308 10.36 10.34 4.68
C PHE A 308 11.56 10.40 3.71
N LEU A 309 11.66 11.44 2.88
CA LEU A 309 12.78 11.61 1.96
C LEU A 309 14.15 11.64 2.68
N SER A 310 14.20 12.16 3.92
CA SER A 310 15.39 12.13 4.76
C SER A 310 15.83 10.71 5.12
N VAL A 311 14.89 9.76 5.26
CA VAL A 311 15.19 8.33 5.43
C VAL A 311 15.75 7.76 4.14
N LEU A 312 15.08 8.00 3.01
CA LEU A 312 15.51 7.50 1.70
C LEU A 312 16.93 7.97 1.32
N THR A 313 17.27 9.19 1.70
CA THR A 313 18.62 9.77 1.44
C THR A 313 19.64 9.49 2.52
N GLY A 314 19.33 8.64 3.52
CA GLY A 314 20.23 8.24 4.57
C GLY A 314 20.56 9.34 5.62
N LYS A 315 19.81 10.43 5.64
CA LYS A 315 19.99 11.55 6.59
C LYS A 315 19.31 11.27 7.93
N ASN A 316 18.31 10.40 7.98
CA ASN A 316 17.60 10.01 9.18
C ASN A 316 17.35 8.48 9.15
N GLY A 317 17.40 7.81 10.31
CA GLY A 317 17.10 6.39 10.46
C GLY A 317 15.68 6.10 10.96
N GLN A 318 14.90 7.12 11.29
CA GLN A 318 13.55 7.00 11.87
C GLN A 318 12.58 7.94 11.17
N HIS A 319 11.28 7.60 11.24
CA HIS A 319 10.23 8.45 10.69
C HIS A 319 9.00 8.48 11.61
N ARG A 320 8.21 7.40 11.69
CA ARG A 320 7.02 7.34 12.57
C ARG A 320 7.26 6.46 13.78
N GLU A 321 6.72 6.85 14.92
CA GLU A 321 6.65 6.01 16.12
C GLU A 321 5.32 5.26 16.22
N ARG A 322 4.28 5.74 15.54
CA ARG A 322 2.90 5.23 15.57
C ARG A 322 2.33 5.14 14.17
N ILE A 323 1.61 4.06 13.92
CA ILE A 323 0.75 3.87 12.76
C ILE A 323 -0.66 3.63 13.27
N PHE A 324 -1.61 4.43 12.79
CA PHE A 324 -3.04 4.23 13.07
C PHE A 324 -3.71 3.60 11.87
N LEU A 325 -4.64 2.68 12.15
CA LEU A 325 -5.22 1.79 11.15
C LEU A 325 -6.74 1.77 11.29
N THR A 326 -7.44 1.65 10.18
CA THR A 326 -8.92 1.60 10.17
C THR A 326 -9.43 0.64 9.12
N HIS A 327 -10.47 -0.10 9.47
CA HIS A 327 -11.32 -0.82 8.54
C HIS A 327 -12.78 -0.61 8.95
N SER A 328 -13.68 -0.50 7.98
CA SER A 328 -15.12 -0.32 8.24
C SER A 328 -15.94 -1.40 7.57
N ALA A 329 -15.97 -1.43 6.24
CA ALA A 329 -16.73 -2.44 5.50
C ALA A 329 -16.29 -2.55 4.03
N ASP A 330 -16.54 -3.73 3.46
CA ASP A 330 -16.51 -3.99 2.03
C ASP A 330 -17.85 -4.62 1.59
N GLY A 331 -18.78 -3.79 1.16
CA GLY A 331 -20.14 -4.20 0.87
C GLY A 331 -20.91 -4.68 2.10
N ASP A 332 -21.92 -5.52 1.87
CA ASP A 332 -22.77 -6.07 2.95
C ASP A 332 -22.17 -7.34 3.58
N MET A 333 -21.30 -8.03 2.88
CA MET A 333 -20.67 -9.27 3.33
C MET A 333 -19.59 -9.04 4.39
N ASN A 334 -18.91 -7.90 4.33
CA ASN A 334 -17.83 -7.55 5.26
C ASN A 334 -18.18 -6.24 5.95
N ARG A 335 -18.89 -6.33 7.06
CA ARG A 335 -19.24 -5.21 7.94
C ARG A 335 -18.69 -5.48 9.33
N TYR A 336 -17.40 -5.26 9.48
CA TYR A 336 -16.75 -5.49 10.75
C TYR A 336 -15.79 -4.33 11.05
N PRO A 337 -16.29 -3.25 11.71
CA PRO A 337 -15.49 -2.06 11.91
C PRO A 337 -14.42 -2.27 12.97
N ILE A 338 -13.18 -1.92 12.63
CA ILE A 338 -11.99 -2.14 13.45
C ILE A 338 -11.15 -0.89 13.43
N ARG A 339 -10.50 -0.56 14.57
CA ARG A 339 -9.48 0.49 14.70
C ARG A 339 -8.27 -0.09 15.39
N ALA A 340 -7.07 0.39 15.04
CA ALA A 340 -5.85 -0.05 15.71
C ALA A 340 -4.80 1.04 15.80
N VAL A 341 -3.90 0.87 16.75
CA VAL A 341 -2.61 1.57 16.83
C VAL A 341 -1.49 0.55 16.88
N ARG A 342 -0.44 0.80 16.08
CA ARG A 342 0.76 -0.01 15.99
C ARG A 342 1.99 0.84 16.33
N THR A 343 2.82 0.33 17.22
CA THR A 343 4.13 0.88 17.55
C THR A 343 5.25 0.02 16.98
N GLY A 344 6.49 0.28 17.36
CA GLY A 344 7.62 -0.61 17.03
C GLY A 344 7.46 -2.03 17.53
N GLU A 345 6.91 -2.21 18.72
CA GLU A 345 6.84 -3.47 19.44
C GLU A 345 5.43 -4.00 19.65
N TRP A 346 4.44 -3.13 19.72
CA TRP A 346 3.09 -3.48 20.12
C TRP A 346 2.06 -3.12 19.06
N LYS A 347 1.00 -3.92 19.00
CA LYS A 347 -0.24 -3.57 18.29
C LYS A 347 -1.43 -3.76 19.23
N TYR A 348 -2.27 -2.73 19.30
CA TYR A 348 -3.57 -2.75 19.94
C TYR A 348 -4.65 -2.63 18.88
N ILE A 349 -5.61 -3.56 18.91
CA ILE A 349 -6.76 -3.59 17.99
C ILE A 349 -8.03 -3.47 18.83
N ARG A 350 -8.95 -2.60 18.37
CA ARG A 350 -10.29 -2.46 18.91
C ARG A 350 -11.31 -2.89 17.88
N ASN A 351 -12.06 -3.96 18.19
CA ASN A 351 -13.22 -4.39 17.42
C ASN A 351 -14.43 -3.59 17.93
N LEU A 352 -15.00 -2.72 17.08
CA LEU A 352 -16.05 -1.79 17.52
C LEU A 352 -17.40 -2.46 17.75
N ASP A 353 -17.65 -3.60 17.10
CA ASP A 353 -18.86 -4.41 17.24
C ASP A 353 -18.50 -5.89 17.49
N PRO A 354 -17.97 -6.20 18.70
CA PRO A 354 -17.49 -7.54 19.01
C PRO A 354 -18.61 -8.59 19.15
N GLY A 355 -19.87 -8.17 19.20
CA GLY A 355 -21.03 -9.06 19.16
C GLY A 355 -21.39 -9.53 17.76
N ALA A 356 -20.88 -8.89 16.71
CA ALA A 356 -21.07 -9.30 15.34
C ALA A 356 -20.08 -10.42 14.95
N GLU A 357 -20.50 -11.29 14.04
CA GLU A 357 -19.59 -12.23 13.39
C GLU A 357 -18.80 -11.56 12.28
N HIS A 358 -17.50 -11.84 12.22
CA HIS A 358 -16.65 -11.39 11.12
C HIS A 358 -16.84 -12.30 9.91
N HIS A 359 -17.15 -11.69 8.77
CA HIS A 359 -17.29 -12.34 7.48
C HIS A 359 -16.61 -11.52 6.39
N THR A 360 -16.16 -12.18 5.33
CA THR A 360 -15.58 -11.53 4.16
C THR A 360 -16.06 -12.21 2.87
N HIS A 361 -15.54 -11.77 1.74
CA HIS A 361 -15.75 -12.46 0.46
C HIS A 361 -15.17 -13.88 0.42
N ILE A 362 -14.29 -14.20 1.37
CA ILE A 362 -13.66 -15.54 1.48
C ILE A 362 -14.67 -16.60 1.88
N ASP A 363 -15.51 -16.31 2.87
CA ASP A 363 -16.47 -17.27 3.43
C ASP A 363 -17.90 -17.07 2.90
N ARG A 364 -18.21 -15.84 2.41
CA ARG A 364 -19.55 -15.47 1.92
C ARG A 364 -19.62 -15.11 0.44
N GLY A 365 -18.58 -15.39 -0.32
CA GLY A 365 -18.62 -15.22 -1.78
C GLY A 365 -19.76 -16.01 -2.41
N LYS A 366 -20.36 -15.45 -3.46
CA LYS A 366 -21.50 -16.08 -4.16
C LYS A 366 -21.09 -17.23 -5.07
N ASP A 367 -19.87 -17.19 -5.59
CA ASP A 367 -19.31 -18.23 -6.43
C ASP A 367 -18.73 -19.36 -5.57
N ALA A 368 -19.32 -20.53 -5.68
CA ALA A 368 -18.90 -21.71 -4.91
C ALA A 368 -17.49 -22.20 -5.27
N GLU A 369 -17.04 -21.95 -6.48
CA GLU A 369 -15.71 -22.28 -7.00
C GLU A 369 -14.74 -21.09 -6.93
N GLY A 370 -15.21 -19.95 -6.41
CA GLY A 370 -14.41 -18.75 -6.25
C GLY A 370 -13.19 -18.96 -5.35
N ASP A 371 -12.15 -18.17 -5.62
CA ASP A 371 -10.83 -18.30 -5.00
C ASP A 371 -10.81 -18.25 -3.47
N GLY A 372 -11.83 -17.74 -2.81
CA GLY A 372 -11.96 -17.78 -1.34
C GLY A 372 -12.82 -18.93 -0.85
N VAL A 373 -14.03 -19.03 -1.39
CA VAL A 373 -15.10 -19.89 -0.88
C VAL A 373 -14.72 -21.36 -0.90
N ARG A 374 -14.04 -21.82 -1.96
CA ARG A 374 -13.66 -23.21 -2.14
C ARG A 374 -12.76 -23.71 -1.00
N TYR A 375 -11.65 -23.02 -0.73
CA TYR A 375 -10.76 -23.48 0.34
C TYR A 375 -11.35 -23.22 1.73
N PHE A 376 -12.16 -22.19 1.92
CA PHE A 376 -12.79 -21.95 3.21
C PHE A 376 -13.81 -23.04 3.58
N ARG A 377 -14.54 -23.56 2.61
CA ARG A 377 -15.41 -24.76 2.80
C ARG A 377 -14.62 -25.98 3.26
N SER A 378 -13.43 -26.20 2.70
CA SER A 378 -12.56 -27.30 3.14
C SER A 378 -12.10 -27.11 4.59
N TRP A 379 -11.90 -25.87 5.06
CA TRP A 379 -11.62 -25.55 6.45
C TRP A 379 -12.78 -25.92 7.37
N VAL A 380 -14.00 -25.57 6.99
CA VAL A 380 -15.21 -25.92 7.75
C VAL A 380 -15.35 -27.45 7.87
N ALA A 381 -15.11 -28.17 6.79
CA ALA A 381 -15.13 -29.64 6.82
C ALA A 381 -14.03 -30.23 7.72
N ARG A 382 -12.81 -29.69 7.65
CA ARG A 382 -11.67 -30.11 8.47
C ARG A 382 -11.92 -29.85 9.96
N ALA A 383 -12.50 -28.73 10.31
CA ALA A 383 -12.79 -28.33 11.69
C ALA A 383 -13.75 -29.28 12.43
N ALA A 384 -14.53 -30.11 11.72
CA ALA A 384 -15.40 -31.09 12.33
C ALA A 384 -14.62 -32.20 13.11
N SER A 385 -13.34 -32.43 12.75
CA SER A 385 -12.50 -33.47 13.37
C SER A 385 -11.12 -32.96 13.83
N ASP A 386 -10.82 -31.70 13.61
CA ASP A 386 -9.52 -31.09 13.92
C ASP A 386 -9.71 -29.85 14.84
N PRO A 387 -9.31 -29.97 16.13
CA PRO A 387 -9.48 -28.88 17.10
C PRO A 387 -8.70 -27.59 16.75
N GLU A 388 -7.54 -27.69 16.07
CA GLU A 388 -6.76 -26.52 15.66
C GLU A 388 -7.47 -25.78 14.53
N ALA A 389 -7.99 -26.51 13.54
CA ALA A 389 -8.82 -25.94 12.51
C ALA A 389 -10.09 -25.29 13.06
N ALA A 390 -10.74 -25.92 14.04
CA ALA A 390 -11.91 -25.37 14.73
C ALA A 390 -11.57 -24.07 15.48
N ALA A 391 -10.41 -24.02 16.14
CA ALA A 391 -9.95 -22.81 16.83
C ALA A 391 -9.65 -21.65 15.87
N LEU A 392 -9.05 -21.93 14.72
CA LEU A 392 -8.81 -20.92 13.67
C LEU A 392 -10.11 -20.37 13.08
N LEU A 393 -11.09 -21.24 12.79
CA LEU A 393 -12.42 -20.81 12.33
C LEU A 393 -13.14 -19.96 13.38
N LYS A 394 -13.10 -20.37 14.64
CA LYS A 394 -13.67 -19.59 15.74
C LYS A 394 -13.02 -18.22 15.80
N ARG A 395 -11.69 -18.13 15.74
CA ARG A 395 -10.95 -16.86 15.74
C ARG A 395 -11.27 -16.01 14.51
N TYR A 396 -11.51 -16.61 13.36
CA TYR A 396 -11.89 -15.86 12.15
C TYR A 396 -13.24 -15.17 12.32
N HIS A 397 -14.25 -15.86 12.85
CA HIS A 397 -15.60 -15.34 12.98
C HIS A 397 -15.85 -14.55 14.26
N GLN A 398 -15.24 -14.96 15.37
CA GLN A 398 -15.50 -14.40 16.70
C GLN A 398 -14.25 -13.69 17.23
N ARG A 399 -14.36 -12.40 17.45
CA ARG A 399 -13.25 -11.58 17.92
C ARG A 399 -13.60 -10.88 19.21
N PRO A 400 -12.65 -10.80 20.17
CA PRO A 400 -12.84 -10.06 21.40
C PRO A 400 -12.94 -8.55 21.12
N ALA A 401 -13.48 -7.78 22.05
CA ALA A 401 -13.57 -6.33 21.93
C ALA A 401 -12.18 -5.68 21.75
N GLU A 402 -11.16 -6.27 22.38
CA GLU A 402 -9.80 -5.74 22.39
C GLU A 402 -8.78 -6.85 22.15
N GLU A 403 -7.76 -6.53 21.39
CA GLU A 403 -6.63 -7.41 21.12
C GLU A 403 -5.33 -6.64 21.35
N LEU A 404 -4.35 -7.30 21.98
CA LEU A 404 -3.01 -6.76 22.22
C LEU A 404 -1.96 -7.79 21.81
N TYR A 405 -0.99 -7.38 20.98
CA TYR A 405 0.06 -8.26 20.47
C TYR A 405 1.44 -7.65 20.67
N HIS A 406 2.39 -8.47 21.13
CA HIS A 406 3.80 -8.11 21.19
C HIS A 406 4.50 -8.61 19.92
N LEU A 407 4.65 -7.76 18.93
CA LEU A 407 5.01 -8.11 17.55
C LEU A 407 6.39 -8.78 17.38
N ALA A 408 7.34 -8.50 18.28
CA ALA A 408 8.65 -9.16 18.23
C ALA A 408 8.61 -10.61 18.77
N LYS A 409 7.68 -10.92 19.69
CA LYS A 409 7.53 -12.27 20.26
C LYS A 409 6.49 -13.09 19.52
N ASP A 410 5.50 -12.41 18.92
CA ASP A 410 4.38 -13.01 18.20
C ASP A 410 4.15 -12.24 16.88
N PRO A 411 5.04 -12.38 15.90
CA PRO A 411 4.93 -11.69 14.61
C PRO A 411 3.71 -12.13 13.78
N ALA A 412 3.11 -13.26 14.11
CA ALA A 412 1.89 -13.78 13.47
C ALA A 412 0.60 -13.35 14.19
N GLU A 413 0.73 -12.59 15.29
CA GLU A 413 -0.41 -12.01 16.05
C GLU A 413 -1.43 -13.07 16.47
N GLN A 414 -0.94 -14.20 17.02
CA GLN A 414 -1.75 -15.38 17.40
C GLN A 414 -2.20 -15.34 18.86
N SER A 415 -1.40 -14.72 19.75
CA SER A 415 -1.56 -14.75 21.19
C SER A 415 -2.05 -13.40 21.70
N ASN A 416 -3.37 -13.25 21.88
CA ASN A 416 -3.95 -12.02 22.42
C ASN A 416 -3.63 -11.82 23.90
N LEU A 417 -2.89 -10.77 24.24
CA LEU A 417 -2.44 -10.41 25.59
C LEU A 417 -3.37 -9.38 26.28
N ALA A 418 -4.50 -9.00 25.69
CA ALA A 418 -5.37 -7.96 26.25
C ALA A 418 -5.97 -8.31 27.60
N ALA A 419 -6.12 -9.59 27.93
CA ALA A 419 -6.60 -10.06 29.21
C ALA A 419 -5.49 -10.34 30.25
N ASP A 420 -4.21 -10.26 29.85
CA ASP A 420 -3.07 -10.52 30.74
C ASP A 420 -2.82 -9.32 31.66
N PRO A 421 -2.90 -9.48 33.01
CA PRO A 421 -2.64 -8.42 33.95
C PRO A 421 -1.25 -7.80 33.85
N ALA A 422 -0.24 -8.56 33.38
CA ALA A 422 1.13 -8.08 33.19
C ALA A 422 1.25 -6.98 32.14
N HIS A 423 0.27 -6.88 31.24
CA HIS A 423 0.27 -5.91 30.12
C HIS A 423 -0.81 -4.81 30.27
N ARG A 424 -1.41 -4.68 31.45
CA ARG A 424 -2.51 -3.73 31.69
C ARG A 424 -2.14 -2.27 31.40
N GLU A 425 -0.94 -1.85 31.79
CA GLU A 425 -0.47 -0.47 31.57
C GLU A 425 -0.23 -0.20 30.08
N THR A 426 0.42 -1.14 29.37
CA THR A 426 0.61 -1.06 27.92
C THR A 426 -0.73 -0.97 27.18
N LEU A 427 -1.69 -1.82 27.55
CA LEU A 427 -3.03 -1.80 26.98
C LEU A 427 -3.73 -0.45 27.22
N ALA A 428 -3.68 0.06 28.44
CA ALA A 428 -4.31 1.33 28.81
C ALA A 428 -3.69 2.51 28.05
N GLY A 429 -2.36 2.53 27.90
CA GLY A 429 -1.63 3.55 27.13
C GLY A 429 -2.03 3.56 25.66
N LEU A 430 -1.98 2.39 25.01
CA LEU A 430 -2.33 2.28 23.58
C LEU A 430 -3.82 2.56 23.33
N ARG A 431 -4.69 2.19 24.25
CA ARG A 431 -6.11 2.54 24.21
C ARG A 431 -6.32 4.06 24.22
N ALA A 432 -5.63 4.77 25.12
CA ALA A 432 -5.71 6.22 25.21
C ALA A 432 -5.14 6.92 23.95
N GLU A 433 -4.05 6.40 23.37
CA GLU A 433 -3.48 6.90 22.12
C GLU A 433 -4.46 6.73 20.95
N LEU A 434 -5.08 5.55 20.83
CA LEU A 434 -6.09 5.29 19.80
C LEU A 434 -7.30 6.21 19.96
N ASP A 435 -7.81 6.41 21.19
CA ASP A 435 -8.92 7.31 21.49
C ASP A 435 -8.60 8.76 21.10
N ALA A 436 -7.37 9.21 21.38
CA ALA A 436 -6.93 10.55 21.04
C ALA A 436 -6.87 10.74 19.50
N TRP A 437 -6.32 9.75 18.79
CA TRP A 437 -6.28 9.77 17.33
C TRP A 437 -7.70 9.74 16.74
N MET A 438 -8.58 8.85 17.17
CA MET A 438 -9.97 8.78 16.70
C MET A 438 -10.68 10.12 16.85
N ARG A 439 -10.53 10.78 18.04
CA ARG A 439 -11.10 12.12 18.27
C ARG A 439 -10.53 13.16 17.30
N SER A 440 -9.22 13.14 17.05
CA SER A 440 -8.56 14.08 16.12
C SER A 440 -9.05 13.93 14.67
N GLN A 441 -9.45 12.71 14.32
CA GLN A 441 -10.03 12.38 13.00
C GLN A 441 -11.54 12.67 12.91
N GLY A 442 -12.21 12.98 14.02
CA GLY A 442 -13.66 13.08 14.11
C GLY A 442 -14.38 11.73 14.09
N ASP A 443 -13.65 10.64 14.39
CA ASP A 443 -14.20 9.28 14.44
C ASP A 443 -14.79 8.99 15.82
N ARG A 444 -16.10 8.73 15.85
CA ARG A 444 -16.89 8.41 17.06
C ARG A 444 -17.22 6.91 17.14
N GLY A 445 -16.43 6.05 16.53
CA GLY A 445 -16.62 4.61 16.54
C GLY A 445 -17.92 4.18 15.87
N LEU A 446 -18.75 3.39 16.57
CA LEU A 446 -20.02 2.89 16.01
C LEU A 446 -20.99 3.98 15.53
N GLU A 447 -20.96 5.17 16.14
CA GLU A 447 -21.80 6.28 15.69
C GLU A 447 -21.38 6.74 14.28
N THR A 448 -20.08 6.87 14.04
CA THR A 448 -19.51 7.14 12.70
C THR A 448 -19.91 6.06 11.71
N GLU A 449 -19.80 4.79 12.09
CA GLU A 449 -20.18 3.66 11.22
C GLU A 449 -21.67 3.67 10.84
N ARG A 450 -22.54 4.01 11.78
CA ARG A 450 -23.98 4.16 11.52
C ARG A 450 -24.27 5.32 10.56
N ALA A 451 -23.59 6.46 10.74
CA ALA A 451 -23.72 7.61 9.85
C ALA A 451 -23.26 7.30 8.41
N LEU A 452 -22.14 6.58 8.26
CA LEU A 452 -21.64 6.14 6.94
C LEU A 452 -22.64 5.22 6.21
N ARG A 453 -23.30 4.32 6.95
CA ARG A 453 -24.32 3.42 6.39
C ARG A 453 -25.56 4.19 5.94
N ALA A 454 -26.05 5.12 6.76
CA ALA A 454 -27.22 5.94 6.44
C ALA A 454 -26.97 6.80 5.18
N ALA A 455 -25.77 7.39 5.05
CA ALA A 455 -25.40 8.17 3.88
C ALA A 455 -25.33 7.33 2.59
N LYS A 456 -24.92 6.05 2.67
CA LYS A 456 -24.88 5.13 1.52
C LYS A 456 -26.28 4.66 1.09
N ALA A 457 -27.21 4.49 2.04
CA ALA A 457 -28.58 4.05 1.75
C ALA A 457 -29.43 5.14 1.10
N GLY A 458 -29.02 6.41 1.20
CA GLY A 458 -29.70 7.57 0.59
C GLY A 458 -29.16 7.98 -0.79
N GLN A 459 -28.14 7.26 -1.31
CA GLN A 459 -27.56 7.44 -2.65
C GLN A 459 -28.06 6.34 -3.59
#